data_893805736c738e16393ce507fc83ba3f
#
_entry.id   893805736c738e16393ce507fc83ba3f
#
_cell.length_a   1.000
_cell.length_b   1.000
_cell.length_c   1.000
_cell.angle_alpha   90.00
_cell.angle_beta   90.00
_cell.angle_gamma   90.00
#
_symmetry.space_group_name_H-M   'P 1'
#
loop_
_entity.id
_entity.type
_entity.pdbx_description
1 polymer ?
#
loop_
_entity_poly.entity_id
_entity_poly.type
_entity_poly.pdbx_seq_one_letter_code
_entity_poly.pdbx_strand_id
1 'polypeptide(L)'
;MVIPYNWSPDQPIAFSLSLREDTCTGEHFWEAQVFNDKKKRWHTIGIVSGGKMDNLIKDWNSTIVNSDQNTGNVEHKALFSNQYFILADGSKYQVAKARFGHDVKGKKERKDYGAGIVNNSFWLSTGGFSFSQATYGRIYEVKLKPGVPSNEIFLASFDSAK
;
A
#
# COMPACT_ATOMS: atom_id res chain seq x y z
N MET A 1 3.54 -18.85 -6.11
CA MET A 1 2.84 -18.87 -7.41
C MET A 1 2.69 -17.44 -7.87
N VAL A 2 3.09 -17.10 -9.10
CA VAL A 2 2.89 -15.76 -9.70
C VAL A 2 1.74 -15.89 -10.69
N ILE A 3 0.71 -15.07 -10.49
CA ILE A 3 -0.45 -15.03 -11.40
C ILE A 3 -0.27 -13.80 -12.30
N PRO A 4 -0.15 -13.97 -13.62
CA PRO A 4 -0.07 -12.84 -14.52
C PRO A 4 -1.38 -12.05 -14.50
N TYR A 5 -1.27 -10.74 -14.35
CA TYR A 5 -2.38 -9.83 -14.41
C TYR A 5 -2.12 -8.75 -15.46
N ASN A 6 -2.98 -8.65 -16.46
CA ASN A 6 -2.87 -7.64 -17.50
C ASN A 6 -3.33 -6.29 -16.95
N TRP A 7 -2.37 -5.43 -16.68
CA TRP A 7 -2.59 -4.04 -16.31
C TRP A 7 -1.90 -3.11 -17.33
N SER A 8 -2.36 -1.89 -17.38
CA SER A 8 -1.72 -0.83 -18.18
C SER A 8 -1.44 0.38 -17.29
N PRO A 9 -0.42 1.19 -17.63
CA PRO A 9 -0.20 2.48 -16.99
C PRO A 9 -1.50 3.29 -16.96
N ASP A 10 -1.66 4.12 -15.94
CA ASP A 10 -2.82 5.01 -15.73
C ASP A 10 -4.16 4.30 -15.50
N GLN A 11 -4.17 2.99 -15.41
CA GLN A 11 -5.37 2.22 -15.05
C GLN A 11 -5.48 2.08 -13.53
N PRO A 12 -6.62 2.51 -12.93
CA PRO A 12 -6.86 2.26 -11.52
C PRO A 12 -7.00 0.76 -11.24
N ILE A 13 -6.31 0.29 -10.22
CA ILE A 13 -6.41 -1.11 -9.76
C ILE A 13 -6.86 -1.08 -8.31
N ALA A 14 -7.91 -1.83 -7.99
CA ALA A 14 -8.36 -2.02 -6.62
C ALA A 14 -7.88 -3.37 -6.08
N PHE A 15 -7.28 -3.34 -4.90
CA PHE A 15 -6.81 -4.52 -4.17
C PHE A 15 -7.59 -4.67 -2.87
N SER A 16 -7.79 -5.90 -2.46
CA SER A 16 -8.31 -6.27 -1.15
C SER A 16 -7.40 -7.33 -0.53
N LEU A 17 -7.13 -7.18 0.74
CA LEU A 17 -6.49 -8.20 1.57
C LEU A 17 -7.44 -8.48 2.72
N SER A 18 -7.88 -9.73 2.88
CA SER A 18 -8.77 -10.15 3.95
C SER A 18 -8.17 -11.29 4.75
N LEU A 19 -8.39 -11.24 6.06
CA LEU A 19 -8.10 -12.35 6.96
C LEU A 19 -9.36 -13.21 7.06
N ARG A 20 -9.19 -14.52 6.89
CA ARG A 20 -10.22 -15.53 7.12
C ARG A 20 -9.71 -16.52 8.12
N GLU A 21 -10.61 -17.02 8.93
CA GLU A 21 -10.35 -18.11 9.86
C GLU A 21 -11.06 -19.37 9.38
N ASP A 22 -10.34 -20.47 9.35
CA ASP A 22 -10.95 -21.79 9.23
C ASP A 22 -11.50 -22.19 10.60
N THR A 23 -12.81 -22.19 10.71
CA THR A 23 -13.51 -22.50 11.96
C THR A 23 -13.30 -23.92 12.46
N CYS A 24 -12.86 -24.84 11.58
CA CYS A 24 -12.58 -26.23 11.95
C CYS A 24 -11.20 -26.40 12.57
N THR A 25 -10.20 -25.69 12.05
CA THR A 25 -8.80 -25.85 12.47
C THR A 25 -8.31 -24.68 13.35
N GLY A 26 -8.99 -23.55 13.32
CA GLY A 26 -8.55 -22.30 13.94
C GLY A 26 -7.33 -21.67 13.21
N GLU A 27 -7.06 -22.12 12.00
CA GLU A 27 -6.00 -21.54 11.18
C GLU A 27 -6.50 -20.28 10.46
N HIS A 28 -5.60 -19.31 10.36
CA HIS A 28 -5.87 -18.08 9.64
C HIS A 28 -5.26 -18.11 8.24
N PHE A 29 -6.00 -17.56 7.28
CA PHE A 29 -5.59 -17.44 5.89
C PHE A 29 -5.72 -15.99 5.43
N TRP A 30 -4.66 -15.48 4.81
CA TRP A 30 -4.70 -14.21 4.13
C TRP A 30 -5.13 -14.42 2.68
N GLU A 31 -6.24 -13.84 2.29
CA GLU A 31 -6.70 -13.86 0.91
C GLU A 31 -6.47 -12.50 0.26
N ALA A 32 -5.64 -12.48 -0.78
CA ALA A 32 -5.39 -11.31 -1.61
C ALA A 32 -6.26 -11.38 -2.87
N GLN A 33 -6.94 -10.28 -3.16
CA GLN A 33 -7.83 -10.16 -4.30
C GLN A 33 -7.55 -8.89 -5.09
N VAL A 34 -7.83 -8.94 -6.39
CA VAL A 34 -7.85 -7.79 -7.29
C VAL A 34 -9.23 -7.65 -7.93
N PHE A 35 -9.72 -6.41 -8.03
CA PHE A 35 -11.00 -6.17 -8.69
C PHE A 35 -10.81 -6.17 -10.21
N ASN A 36 -11.52 -7.03 -10.90
CA ASN A 36 -11.57 -7.07 -12.35
C ASN A 36 -12.70 -6.17 -12.85
N ASP A 37 -12.32 -5.01 -13.37
CA ASP A 37 -13.30 -4.01 -13.80
C ASP A 37 -14.17 -4.46 -14.98
N LYS A 38 -13.62 -5.28 -15.89
CA LYS A 38 -14.36 -5.84 -17.03
C LYS A 38 -15.43 -6.83 -16.58
N LYS A 39 -15.10 -7.68 -15.60
CA LYS A 39 -16.00 -8.71 -15.06
C LYS A 39 -16.83 -8.22 -13.87
N LYS A 40 -16.57 -6.99 -13.38
CA LYS A 40 -17.22 -6.37 -12.21
C LYS A 40 -17.21 -7.28 -10.97
N ARG A 41 -16.11 -7.99 -10.75
CA ARG A 41 -15.94 -8.91 -9.61
C ARG A 41 -14.53 -8.97 -9.10
N TRP A 42 -14.38 -9.36 -7.85
CA TRP A 42 -13.10 -9.66 -7.25
C TRP A 42 -12.56 -11.01 -7.73
N HIS A 43 -11.26 -11.06 -7.96
CA HIS A 43 -10.50 -12.26 -8.28
C HIS A 43 -9.46 -12.50 -7.21
N THR A 44 -9.48 -13.68 -6.63
CA THR A 44 -8.43 -14.12 -5.71
C THR A 44 -7.14 -14.35 -6.49
N ILE A 45 -6.08 -13.64 -6.11
CA ILE A 45 -4.74 -13.74 -6.71
C ILE A 45 -3.77 -14.54 -5.84
N GLY A 46 -4.10 -14.76 -4.58
CA GLY A 46 -3.31 -15.58 -3.69
C GLY A 46 -4.01 -15.84 -2.36
N ILE A 47 -3.71 -17.00 -1.80
CA ILE A 47 -4.08 -17.36 -0.43
C ILE A 47 -2.80 -17.85 0.25
N VAL A 48 -2.51 -17.27 1.42
CA VAL A 48 -1.34 -17.63 2.22
C VAL A 48 -1.81 -18.03 3.62
N SER A 49 -1.38 -19.20 4.08
CA SER A 49 -1.62 -19.62 5.46
C SER A 49 -0.83 -18.73 6.41
N GLY A 50 -1.51 -18.15 7.38
CA GLY A 50 -0.91 -17.40 8.48
C GLY A 50 -0.65 -18.26 9.74
N GLY A 51 -1.04 -19.52 9.71
CA GLY A 51 -1.00 -20.40 10.88
C GLY A 51 -1.97 -19.93 11.96
N LYS A 52 -1.73 -20.38 13.18
CA LYS A 52 -2.47 -19.90 14.37
C LYS A 52 -1.87 -18.57 14.80
N MET A 53 -2.48 -17.48 14.37
CA MET A 53 -2.01 -16.13 14.69
C MET A 53 -2.89 -15.48 15.73
N ASP A 54 -2.28 -15.02 16.81
CA ASP A 54 -2.94 -14.17 17.81
C ASP A 54 -2.98 -12.70 17.40
N ASN A 55 -2.46 -12.36 16.19
CA ASN A 55 -2.21 -10.99 15.81
C ASN A 55 -2.83 -10.63 14.47
N LEU A 56 -3.68 -9.62 14.51
CA LEU A 56 -4.18 -8.87 13.37
C LEU A 56 -3.04 -8.12 12.64
N ILE A 57 -3.31 -7.62 11.43
CA ILE A 57 -2.36 -6.72 10.73
C ILE A 57 -2.01 -5.55 11.66
N LYS A 58 -0.73 -5.44 12.01
CA LYS A 58 -0.22 -4.35 12.85
C LYS A 58 0.24 -3.17 12.02
N ASP A 59 0.78 -3.44 10.83
CA ASP A 59 1.39 -2.44 9.98
C ASP A 59 0.88 -2.56 8.55
N TRP A 60 0.45 -1.45 7.99
CA TRP A 60 0.08 -1.33 6.59
C TRP A 60 0.95 -0.29 5.91
N ASN A 61 1.48 -0.64 4.77
CA ASN A 61 2.21 0.33 3.97
C ASN A 61 1.85 0.21 2.49
N SER A 62 1.98 1.33 1.79
CA SER A 62 1.91 1.39 0.33
C SER A 62 3.30 1.75 -0.16
N THR A 63 3.86 0.95 -1.05
CA THR A 63 5.26 1.06 -1.46
C THR A 63 5.37 1.12 -2.97
N ILE A 64 6.31 1.92 -3.46
CA ILE A 64 6.80 1.83 -4.83
C ILE A 64 8.25 1.38 -4.79
N VAL A 65 8.58 0.35 -5.57
CA VAL A 65 9.92 -0.22 -5.63
C VAL A 65 10.39 -0.25 -7.07
N ASN A 66 11.56 0.30 -7.34
CA ASN A 66 12.27 0.07 -8.58
C ASN A 66 13.39 -0.94 -8.31
N SER A 67 13.14 -2.19 -8.69
CA SER A 67 14.09 -3.30 -8.51
C SER A 67 15.04 -3.50 -9.68
N ASP A 68 14.78 -2.88 -10.83
CA ASP A 68 15.65 -2.98 -12.00
C ASP A 68 16.70 -1.86 -11.98
N GLN A 69 17.95 -2.28 -11.83
CA GLN A 69 19.10 -1.35 -11.80
C GLN A 69 19.31 -0.57 -13.10
N ASN A 70 18.77 -1.05 -14.22
CA ASN A 70 18.92 -0.42 -15.52
C ASN A 70 17.85 0.65 -15.80
N THR A 71 16.80 0.73 -14.99
CA THR A 71 15.68 1.66 -15.18
C THR A 71 15.67 2.81 -14.18
N GLY A 72 16.80 3.07 -13.52
CA GLY A 72 16.93 4.17 -12.56
C GLY A 72 16.68 5.56 -13.15
N ASN A 73 16.85 5.72 -14.45
CA ASN A 73 16.56 6.95 -15.20
C ASN A 73 15.09 7.13 -15.58
N VAL A 74 14.26 6.11 -15.34
CA VAL A 74 12.82 6.15 -15.60
C VAL A 74 12.08 6.45 -14.31
N GLU A 75 11.21 7.45 -14.32
CA GLU A 75 10.34 7.73 -13.19
C GLU A 75 9.23 6.67 -13.11
N HIS A 76 9.10 6.06 -11.95
CA HIS A 76 7.97 5.21 -11.57
C HIS A 76 7.13 5.98 -10.56
N LYS A 77 5.85 6.14 -10.83
CA LYS A 77 4.93 6.87 -9.98
C LYS A 77 3.64 6.11 -9.78
N ALA A 78 3.13 6.12 -8.56
CA ALA A 78 1.84 5.52 -8.22
C ALA A 78 1.01 6.46 -7.35
N LEU A 79 -0.30 6.40 -7.52
CA LEU A 79 -1.30 7.06 -6.70
C LEU A 79 -2.00 6.02 -5.82
N PHE A 80 -2.15 6.35 -4.55
CA PHE A 80 -2.82 5.53 -3.55
C PHE A 80 -4.03 6.28 -3.03
N SER A 81 -5.21 5.81 -3.37
CA SER A 81 -6.46 6.47 -3.02
C SER A 81 -7.47 5.48 -2.44
N ASN A 82 -8.46 6.01 -1.71
CA ASN A 82 -9.56 5.22 -1.20
C ASN A 82 -9.11 3.98 -0.40
N GLN A 83 -8.07 4.13 0.43
CA GLN A 83 -7.58 3.08 1.29
C GLN A 83 -8.45 3.00 2.55
N TYR A 84 -8.84 1.78 2.92
CA TYR A 84 -9.71 1.53 4.05
C TYR A 84 -9.27 0.31 4.83
N PHE A 85 -9.51 0.36 6.15
CA PHE A 85 -9.52 -0.81 7.01
C PHE A 85 -10.97 -1.15 7.33
N ILE A 86 -11.29 -2.42 7.30
CA ILE A 86 -12.60 -2.95 7.71
C ILE A 86 -12.33 -3.93 8.84
N LEU A 87 -12.88 -3.65 10.01
CA LEU A 87 -12.73 -4.51 11.19
C LEU A 87 -13.71 -5.68 11.14
N ALA A 88 -13.52 -6.64 12.04
CA ALA A 88 -14.38 -7.82 12.11
C ALA A 88 -15.86 -7.50 12.40
N ASP A 89 -16.13 -6.41 13.10
CA ASP A 89 -17.47 -5.90 13.37
C ASP A 89 -18.11 -5.15 12.19
N GLY A 90 -17.39 -5.06 11.04
CA GLY A 90 -17.81 -4.34 9.84
C GLY A 90 -17.56 -2.84 9.88
N SER A 91 -17.05 -2.28 10.97
CA SER A 91 -16.67 -0.87 11.01
C SER A 91 -15.58 -0.56 10.00
N LYS A 92 -15.71 0.60 9.34
CA LYS A 92 -14.84 0.98 8.22
C LYS A 92 -14.14 2.29 8.53
N TYR A 93 -12.83 2.28 8.41
CA TYR A 93 -11.97 3.44 8.63
C TYR A 93 -11.20 3.79 7.38
N GLN A 94 -11.23 5.07 7.00
CA GLN A 94 -10.43 5.54 5.87
C GLN A 94 -9.04 5.95 6.35
N VAL A 95 -8.02 5.58 5.58
CA VAL A 95 -6.66 6.07 5.79
C VAL A 95 -6.59 7.54 5.44
N ALA A 96 -6.48 8.40 6.44
CA ALA A 96 -6.41 9.85 6.28
C ALA A 96 -4.99 10.38 6.31
N LYS A 97 -4.08 9.72 7.03
CA LYS A 97 -2.70 10.16 7.24
C LYS A 97 -1.72 9.09 6.82
N ALA A 98 -0.66 9.51 6.16
CA ALA A 98 0.43 8.64 5.75
C ALA A 98 1.78 9.29 6.07
N ARG A 99 2.67 8.55 6.70
CA ARG A 99 4.04 8.97 6.96
C ARG A 99 4.95 8.52 5.80
N PHE A 100 5.69 9.44 5.24
CA PHE A 100 6.65 9.12 4.19
C PHE A 100 7.91 8.49 4.76
N GLY A 101 8.35 7.41 4.12
CA GLY A 101 9.62 6.76 4.36
C GLY A 101 10.31 6.41 3.04
N HIS A 102 11.61 6.26 3.08
CA HIS A 102 12.44 5.77 1.97
C HIS A 102 13.65 5.02 2.51
N ASP A 103 14.34 4.32 1.63
CA ASP A 103 15.57 3.63 1.99
C ASP A 103 16.65 4.63 2.40
N VAL A 104 17.05 4.58 3.65
CA VAL A 104 18.14 5.39 4.19
C VAL A 104 19.34 4.48 4.35
N LYS A 105 20.20 4.39 3.36
CA LYS A 105 21.44 3.60 3.47
C LYS A 105 22.65 4.35 2.97
N GLY A 106 23.23 5.17 3.85
CA GLY A 106 24.59 5.66 3.75
C GLY A 106 24.82 6.78 2.72
N LYS A 107 26.11 7.06 2.45
CA LYS A 107 26.58 8.19 1.62
C LYS A 107 26.19 8.11 0.13
N LYS A 108 25.65 6.98 -0.34
CA LYS A 108 25.23 6.75 -1.73
C LYS A 108 23.70 6.72 -1.90
N GLU A 109 22.99 7.32 -0.97
CA GLU A 109 21.54 7.38 -1.01
C GLU A 109 21.04 8.03 -2.30
N ARG A 110 20.10 7.37 -2.97
CA ARG A 110 19.37 7.97 -4.07
C ARG A 110 18.48 9.08 -3.54
N LYS A 111 18.39 10.17 -4.30
CA LYS A 111 17.55 11.33 -3.96
C LYS A 111 16.40 11.53 -4.94
N ASP A 112 16.22 10.58 -5.85
CA ASP A 112 15.23 10.58 -6.91
C ASP A 112 13.93 9.89 -6.48
N TYR A 113 13.41 10.31 -5.35
CA TYR A 113 12.14 9.84 -4.80
C TYR A 113 11.22 11.03 -4.52
N GLY A 114 9.91 10.77 -4.50
CA GLY A 114 8.91 11.76 -4.22
C GLY A 114 7.73 11.23 -3.46
N ALA A 115 7.10 12.12 -2.70
CA ALA A 115 5.85 11.85 -2.02
C ALA A 115 5.03 13.12 -1.88
N GLY A 116 3.71 12.98 -1.85
CA GLY A 116 2.82 14.12 -1.64
C GLY A 116 1.36 13.75 -1.75
N ILE A 117 0.56 14.79 -1.95
CA ILE A 117 -0.88 14.67 -2.19
C ILE A 117 -1.22 15.34 -3.51
N VAL A 118 -2.02 14.64 -4.32
CA VAL A 118 -2.63 15.18 -5.53
C VAL A 118 -4.06 14.66 -5.64
N ASN A 119 -5.01 15.52 -5.92
CA ASN A 119 -6.42 15.16 -6.05
C ASN A 119 -6.95 14.31 -4.88
N ASN A 120 -6.58 14.68 -3.66
CA ASN A 120 -6.94 13.97 -2.43
C ASN A 120 -6.47 12.49 -2.39
N SER A 121 -5.36 12.19 -3.05
CA SER A 121 -4.71 10.88 -3.06
C SER A 121 -3.26 11.03 -2.65
N PHE A 122 -2.72 10.07 -1.93
CA PHE A 122 -1.28 9.99 -1.71
C PHE A 122 -0.59 9.60 -3.01
N TRP A 123 0.60 10.12 -3.25
CA TRP A 123 1.43 9.65 -4.34
C TRP A 123 2.85 9.38 -3.86
N LEU A 124 3.48 8.42 -4.50
CA LEU A 124 4.89 8.10 -4.36
C LEU A 124 5.53 8.06 -5.74
N SER A 125 6.79 8.43 -5.82
CA SER A 125 7.61 8.19 -7.01
C SER A 125 9.03 7.76 -6.63
N THR A 126 9.68 7.05 -7.55
CA THR A 126 11.08 6.68 -7.49
C THR A 126 11.67 6.64 -8.89
N GLY A 127 12.96 6.94 -9.03
CA GLY A 127 13.66 6.98 -10.31
C GLY A 127 13.47 8.32 -11.05
N GLY A 128 14.04 8.39 -12.26
CA GLY A 128 14.08 9.60 -13.05
C GLY A 128 15.19 10.57 -12.64
N PHE A 129 15.11 11.80 -13.15
CA PHE A 129 16.07 12.86 -12.86
C PHE A 129 15.46 13.98 -11.98
N SER A 130 14.28 13.75 -11.43
CA SER A 130 13.60 14.70 -10.56
C SER A 130 14.09 14.55 -9.12
N PHE A 131 14.56 15.65 -8.55
CA PHE A 131 14.87 15.69 -7.12
C PHE A 131 13.59 15.98 -6.35
N SER A 132 13.22 15.10 -5.47
CA SER A 132 12.09 15.30 -4.59
C SER A 132 12.45 16.22 -3.43
N GLN A 133 11.46 17.02 -3.02
CA GLN A 133 11.51 17.76 -1.76
C GLN A 133 10.84 16.99 -0.60
N ALA A 134 10.53 15.71 -0.79
CA ALA A 134 9.93 14.90 0.24
C ALA A 134 10.94 14.62 1.37
N THR A 135 10.55 14.92 2.59
CA THR A 135 11.39 14.71 3.77
C THR A 135 10.96 13.45 4.47
N TYR A 136 11.93 12.61 4.83
CA TYR A 136 11.70 11.40 5.65
C TYR A 136 10.91 11.74 6.93
N GLY A 137 9.92 10.93 7.24
CA GLY A 137 9.06 11.12 8.40
C GLY A 137 7.96 12.17 8.23
N ARG A 138 7.92 12.90 7.11
CA ARG A 138 6.83 13.86 6.86
C ARG A 138 5.49 13.14 6.80
N ILE A 139 4.50 13.75 7.45
CA ILE A 139 3.12 13.25 7.44
C ILE A 139 2.34 14.03 6.37
N TYR A 140 1.63 13.28 5.54
CA TYR A 140 0.68 13.79 4.56
C TYR A 140 -0.73 13.42 4.99
N GLU A 141 -1.69 14.33 4.77
CA GLU A 141 -3.07 14.15 5.20
C GLU A 141 -4.04 14.42 4.04
N VAL A 142 -4.93 13.47 3.78
CA VAL A 142 -6.01 13.58 2.79
C VAL A 142 -7.33 13.87 3.49
N LYS A 143 -8.23 14.57 2.81
CA LYS A 143 -9.56 14.87 3.33
C LYS A 143 -10.40 13.59 3.37
N LEU A 144 -11.05 13.36 4.50
CA LEU A 144 -11.98 12.26 4.66
C LEU A 144 -13.26 12.48 3.85
N LYS A 145 -13.86 11.37 3.42
CA LYS A 145 -15.22 11.43 2.89
C LYS A 145 -16.20 11.71 4.04
N PRO A 146 -17.22 12.55 3.83
CA PRO A 146 -18.24 12.80 4.84
C PRO A 146 -18.87 11.49 5.32
N GLY A 147 -19.08 11.36 6.64
CA GLY A 147 -19.76 10.21 7.24
C GLY A 147 -18.90 8.96 7.43
N VAL A 148 -17.62 8.99 7.08
CA VAL A 148 -16.70 7.89 7.37
C VAL A 148 -15.87 8.26 8.61
N PRO A 149 -15.92 7.48 9.69
CA PRO A 149 -15.09 7.73 10.85
C PRO A 149 -13.61 7.66 10.49
N SER A 150 -12.84 8.58 11.05
CA SER A 150 -11.38 8.54 10.95
C SER A 150 -10.79 7.94 12.21
N ASN A 151 -9.96 6.93 12.07
CA ASN A 151 -8.89 6.70 13.03
C ASN A 151 -7.59 7.20 12.43
N GLU A 152 -6.76 7.82 13.26
CA GLU A 152 -5.38 8.10 12.90
C GLU A 152 -4.62 6.78 12.86
N ILE A 153 -4.56 6.20 11.68
CA ILE A 153 -3.72 5.03 11.46
C ILE A 153 -2.45 5.55 10.80
N PHE A 154 -1.35 5.46 11.53
CA PHE A 154 -0.04 5.76 10.97
C PHE A 154 0.33 4.63 10.00
N LEU A 155 0.53 4.97 8.75
CA LEU A 155 1.26 4.10 7.84
C LEU A 155 2.71 4.15 8.26
N ALA A 156 3.15 3.13 8.98
CA ALA A 156 4.52 3.05 9.45
C ALA A 156 5.47 2.86 8.27
N SER A 157 6.51 3.67 8.24
CA SER A 157 7.68 3.47 7.40
C SER A 157 8.40 2.18 7.77
N PHE A 158 8.99 1.52 6.78
CA PHE A 158 9.94 0.45 7.03
C PHE A 158 11.11 0.94 7.88
N ASP A 159 11.26 0.37 9.06
CA ASP A 159 12.56 0.15 9.66
C ASP A 159 12.96 -1.30 9.37
N SER A 160 13.53 -1.53 8.20
CA SER A 160 14.25 -2.76 7.91
C SER A 160 15.69 -2.56 8.32
N ALA A 161 15.93 -2.51 9.61
CA ALA A 161 17.28 -2.61 10.11
C ALA A 161 17.28 -3.15 11.54
N LYS A 162 17.30 -4.46 11.63
CA LYS A 162 18.20 -5.17 12.57
C LYS A 162 18.53 -6.52 12.01
#